data_c69564463ed3498ef282c7e1bf7d284f
#
_entry.id   c69564463ed3498ef282c7e1bf7d284f
#
_cell.length_a   1.000
_cell.length_b   1.000
_cell.length_c   1.000
_cell.angle_alpha   90.00
_cell.angle_beta   90.00
_cell.angle_gamma   90.00
#
_symmetry.space_group_name_H-M   'P 1'
#
loop_
_entity.id
_entity.type
_entity.pdbx_description
1 polymer ?
#
loop_
_entity_poly.entity_id
_entity_poly.type
_entity_poly.pdbx_seq_one_letter_code
_entity_poly.pdbx_strand_id
1 'polypeptide(L)'
;VIPITDHYFATLNSAVFTDGSFVYIPEGVRCPMELSTYFRINASETGQFERTLIIADKGSYVSYLEGCTAPMRDENQLHAANVELVALDDAEIKYSTVQNWYPGDKDGKGGIYNFVTKRGACRGKNSKISWTQVETGSAITWKYPSCILQGDNSIGEFYSIAITNNYQK
;
A
#
# COMPACT_ATOMS: atom_id res chain seq x y z
N VAL A 1 -9.66 -8.75 -3.16
CA VAL A 1 -9.29 -9.00 -1.77
C VAL A 1 -9.91 -7.96 -0.84
N ILE A 2 -9.93 -6.71 -1.28
CA ILE A 2 -10.61 -5.61 -0.56
C ILE A 2 -12.05 -5.52 -1.08
N PRO A 3 -13.05 -5.92 -0.27
CA PRO A 3 -14.44 -5.77 -0.68
C PRO A 3 -14.86 -4.30 -0.68
N ILE A 4 -15.83 -3.93 -1.49
CA ILE A 4 -16.38 -2.56 -1.53
C ILE A 4 -17.03 -2.15 -0.21
N THR A 5 -17.30 -3.09 0.68
CA THR A 5 -17.90 -2.92 2.00
C THR A 5 -16.87 -2.89 3.14
N ASP A 6 -15.57 -2.88 2.84
CA ASP A 6 -14.52 -2.91 3.87
C ASP A 6 -14.62 -1.68 4.79
N HIS A 7 -14.54 -0.48 4.22
CA HIS A 7 -14.81 0.78 4.89
C HIS A 7 -14.91 1.93 3.87
N TYR A 8 -15.32 3.11 4.33
CA TYR A 8 -15.62 4.27 3.49
C TYR A 8 -14.56 4.58 2.43
N PHE A 9 -13.27 4.68 2.81
CA PHE A 9 -12.20 5.03 1.86
C PHE A 9 -11.88 3.91 0.87
N ALA A 10 -12.04 2.65 1.25
CA ALA A 10 -11.91 1.52 0.33
C ALA A 10 -13.05 1.51 -0.70
N THR A 11 -14.27 1.84 -0.27
CA THR A 11 -15.43 2.03 -1.15
C THR A 11 -15.20 3.17 -2.12
N LEU A 12 -14.80 4.34 -1.60
CA LEU A 12 -14.52 5.53 -2.39
C LEU A 12 -13.43 5.27 -3.44
N ASN A 13 -12.29 4.66 -3.03
CA ASN A 13 -11.25 4.26 -3.96
C ASN A 13 -11.80 3.35 -5.07
N SER A 14 -12.61 2.37 -4.73
CA SER A 14 -13.19 1.44 -5.71
C SER A 14 -14.11 2.11 -6.73
N ALA A 15 -14.72 3.25 -6.37
CA ALA A 15 -15.61 4.00 -7.24
C ALA A 15 -14.84 4.96 -8.18
N VAL A 16 -13.69 5.49 -7.75
CA VAL A 16 -13.06 6.62 -8.43
C VAL A 16 -11.58 6.43 -8.77
N PHE A 17 -10.98 5.28 -8.50
CA PHE A 17 -9.57 5.07 -8.87
C PHE A 17 -9.38 5.14 -10.38
N THR A 18 -8.31 5.79 -10.81
CA THR A 18 -7.99 6.00 -12.22
C THR A 18 -6.60 5.51 -12.59
N ASP A 19 -5.81 5.11 -11.59
CA ASP A 19 -4.43 4.70 -11.78
C ASP A 19 -4.07 3.57 -10.82
N GLY A 20 -2.97 2.88 -11.09
CA GLY A 20 -2.51 1.79 -10.24
C GLY A 20 -1.47 0.89 -10.88
N SER A 21 -1.11 -0.16 -10.17
CA SER A 21 -0.18 -1.18 -10.63
C SER A 21 -0.83 -2.56 -10.66
N PHE A 22 -0.56 -3.30 -11.72
CA PHE A 22 -0.93 -4.71 -11.80
C PHE A 22 0.31 -5.56 -12.05
N VAL A 23 0.55 -6.54 -11.19
CA VAL A 23 1.67 -7.46 -11.28
C VAL A 23 1.17 -8.89 -11.15
N TYR A 24 1.51 -9.73 -12.12
CA TYR A 24 1.28 -11.16 -12.07
C TYR A 24 2.61 -11.90 -12.26
N ILE A 25 2.96 -12.74 -11.30
CA ILE A 25 4.16 -13.58 -11.36
C ILE A 25 3.71 -15.01 -11.64
N PRO A 26 4.08 -15.58 -12.81
CA PRO A 26 3.66 -16.92 -13.19
C PRO A 26 4.21 -18.02 -12.27
N GLU A 27 3.58 -19.20 -12.31
CA GLU A 27 3.97 -20.37 -11.55
C GLU A 27 5.46 -20.67 -11.67
N GLY A 28 6.13 -20.89 -10.53
CA GLY A 28 7.55 -21.25 -10.43
C GLY A 28 8.53 -20.12 -10.75
N VAL A 29 8.06 -18.93 -11.13
CA VAL A 29 8.94 -17.80 -11.49
C VAL A 29 9.39 -17.08 -10.23
N ARG A 30 10.70 -16.96 -10.06
CA ARG A 30 11.29 -16.05 -9.05
C ARG A 30 11.73 -14.77 -9.75
N CYS A 31 11.06 -13.66 -9.45
CA CYS A 31 11.41 -12.37 -10.03
C CYS A 31 12.86 -12.02 -9.68
N PRO A 32 13.75 -11.82 -10.67
CA PRO A 32 15.19 -11.71 -10.43
C PRO A 32 15.61 -10.36 -9.83
N MET A 33 14.72 -9.37 -9.86
CA MET A 33 14.96 -8.03 -9.34
C MET A 33 13.75 -7.54 -8.56
N GLU A 34 13.96 -6.56 -7.70
CA GLU A 34 12.86 -5.84 -7.07
C GLU A 34 12.13 -4.98 -8.11
N LEU A 35 10.82 -5.13 -8.18
CA LEU A 35 9.98 -4.24 -8.94
C LEU A 35 9.69 -2.99 -8.12
N SER A 36 9.53 -1.84 -8.77
CA SER A 36 9.20 -0.62 -8.06
C SER A 36 8.23 0.27 -8.83
N THR A 37 7.35 0.92 -8.07
CA THR A 37 6.48 1.98 -8.58
C THR A 37 6.62 3.21 -7.70
N TYR A 38 6.59 4.37 -8.35
CA TYR A 38 6.66 5.65 -7.67
C TYR A 38 5.48 6.52 -8.06
N PHE A 39 4.63 6.84 -7.08
CA PHE A 39 3.48 7.71 -7.25
C PHE A 39 3.79 9.12 -6.76
N ARG A 40 3.42 10.12 -7.55
CA ARG A 40 3.59 11.52 -7.21
C ARG A 40 2.34 12.33 -7.50
N ILE A 41 1.80 12.96 -6.47
CA ILE A 41 0.68 13.91 -6.62
C ILE A 41 1.25 15.24 -7.11
N ASN A 42 0.84 15.68 -8.31
CA ASN A 42 1.32 16.95 -8.89
C ASN A 42 0.24 18.03 -8.96
N ALA A 43 -1.04 17.66 -9.04
CA ALA A 43 -2.13 18.62 -9.18
C ALA A 43 -2.56 19.21 -7.83
N SER A 44 -2.99 20.48 -7.83
CA SER A 44 -3.63 21.13 -6.67
C SER A 44 -5.11 20.76 -6.61
N GLU A 45 -5.72 20.87 -5.43
CA GLU A 45 -7.15 20.65 -5.19
C GLU A 45 -7.69 19.30 -5.68
N THR A 46 -6.83 18.30 -5.72
CA THR A 46 -7.17 16.95 -6.20
C THR A 46 -6.86 15.89 -5.16
N GLY A 47 -7.66 14.82 -5.19
CA GLY A 47 -7.33 13.57 -4.51
C GLY A 47 -6.61 12.62 -5.46
N GLN A 48 -5.69 11.82 -4.94
CA GLN A 48 -5.10 10.69 -5.67
C GLN A 48 -5.73 9.40 -5.16
N PHE A 49 -6.30 8.64 -6.09
CA PHE A 49 -6.93 7.35 -5.83
C PHE A 49 -6.25 6.30 -6.69
N GLU A 50 -5.48 5.44 -6.09
CA GLU A 50 -4.73 4.41 -6.78
C GLU A 50 -5.05 3.02 -6.24
N ARG A 51 -4.85 2.01 -7.10
CA ARG A 51 -5.10 0.61 -6.73
C ARG A 51 -4.00 -0.29 -7.25
N THR A 52 -3.31 -0.96 -6.34
CA THR A 52 -2.26 -1.93 -6.67
C THR A 52 -2.77 -3.34 -6.44
N LEU A 53 -2.58 -4.22 -7.44
CA LEU A 53 -2.86 -5.65 -7.31
C LEU A 53 -1.63 -6.46 -7.70
N ILE A 54 -1.15 -7.30 -6.77
CA ILE A 54 -0.05 -8.21 -7.01
C ILE A 54 -0.52 -9.65 -6.77
N ILE A 55 -0.33 -10.49 -7.77
CA ILE A 55 -0.64 -11.93 -7.68
C ILE A 55 0.64 -12.71 -7.91
N ALA A 56 1.02 -13.50 -6.91
CA ALA A 56 2.11 -14.47 -7.01
C ALA A 56 1.52 -15.87 -7.14
N ASP A 57 1.70 -16.48 -8.31
CA ASP A 57 1.23 -17.84 -8.59
C ASP A 57 2.10 -18.88 -7.87
N LYS A 58 1.70 -20.13 -7.93
CA LYS A 58 2.29 -21.24 -7.19
C LYS A 58 3.82 -21.28 -7.31
N GLY A 59 4.52 -21.34 -6.18
CA GLY A 59 5.97 -21.42 -6.10
C GLY A 59 6.71 -20.18 -6.60
N SER A 60 6.01 -19.06 -6.82
CA SER A 60 6.62 -17.83 -7.32
C SER A 60 7.09 -16.91 -6.20
N TYR A 61 7.94 -15.95 -6.58
CA TYR A 61 8.50 -14.97 -5.65
C TYR A 61 8.56 -13.59 -6.30
N VAL A 62 8.18 -12.55 -5.54
CA VAL A 62 8.39 -11.17 -5.93
C VAL A 62 8.71 -10.29 -4.73
N SER A 63 9.65 -9.36 -4.93
CA SER A 63 9.87 -8.19 -4.08
C SER A 63 9.39 -6.95 -4.80
N TYR A 64 8.58 -6.15 -4.14
CA TYR A 64 7.96 -4.95 -4.70
C TYR A 64 8.12 -3.77 -3.75
N LEU A 65 8.61 -2.65 -4.27
CA LEU A 65 8.77 -1.40 -3.53
C LEU A 65 7.84 -0.33 -4.09
N GLU A 66 7.04 0.26 -3.23
CA GLU A 66 6.20 1.42 -3.56
C GLU A 66 6.69 2.67 -2.84
N GLY A 67 6.97 3.70 -3.60
CA GLY A 67 7.32 5.02 -3.08
C GLY A 67 6.22 6.02 -3.41
N CYS A 68 5.84 6.86 -2.43
CA CYS A 68 4.85 7.90 -2.64
C CYS A 68 5.34 9.22 -2.05
N THR A 69 5.08 10.32 -2.77
CA THR A 69 5.40 11.68 -2.33
C THR A 69 4.46 12.71 -2.93
N ALA A 70 4.39 13.87 -2.31
CA ALA A 70 3.67 15.03 -2.82
C ALA A 70 4.48 16.32 -2.58
N PRO A 71 4.32 17.37 -3.42
CA PRO A 71 4.90 18.66 -3.18
C PRO A 71 4.29 19.34 -1.94
N MET A 72 5.03 20.24 -1.33
CA MET A 72 4.56 21.08 -0.23
C MET A 72 3.55 22.10 -0.74
N ARG A 73 2.35 22.10 -0.16
CA ARG A 73 1.28 23.05 -0.47
C ARG A 73 0.52 23.44 0.80
N ASP A 74 0.02 24.68 0.86
CA ASP A 74 -0.75 25.21 2.00
C ASP A 74 -2.20 24.71 2.06
N GLU A 75 -2.54 23.73 1.26
CA GLU A 75 -3.84 23.08 1.21
C GLU A 75 -3.73 21.60 1.61
N ASN A 76 -4.83 21.05 2.11
CA ASN A 76 -4.89 19.61 2.36
C ASN A 76 -5.19 18.86 1.06
N GLN A 77 -4.49 17.77 0.85
CA GLN A 77 -4.71 16.86 -0.27
C GLN A 77 -4.98 15.45 0.25
N LEU A 78 -5.89 14.75 -0.41
CA LEU A 78 -6.22 13.37 -0.08
C LEU A 78 -5.43 12.39 -0.95
N HIS A 79 -4.74 11.47 -0.30
CA HIS A 79 -4.23 10.25 -0.91
C HIS A 79 -5.01 9.07 -0.33
N ALA A 80 -5.73 8.35 -1.17
CA ALA A 80 -6.48 7.17 -0.76
C ALA A 80 -6.15 6.00 -1.70
N ALA A 81 -5.40 5.02 -1.19
CA ALA A 81 -4.93 3.88 -1.96
C ALA A 81 -5.49 2.56 -1.43
N ASN A 82 -5.70 1.62 -2.35
CA ASN A 82 -5.99 0.23 -2.05
C ASN A 82 -4.86 -0.67 -2.57
N VAL A 83 -4.29 -1.50 -1.70
CA VAL A 83 -3.26 -2.47 -2.08
C VAL A 83 -3.74 -3.88 -1.78
N GLU A 84 -3.74 -4.72 -2.79
CA GLU A 84 -4.20 -6.10 -2.74
C GLU A 84 -3.09 -7.07 -3.15
N LEU A 85 -2.75 -8.00 -2.26
CA LEU A 85 -1.78 -9.05 -2.54
C LEU A 85 -2.45 -10.41 -2.46
N VAL A 86 -2.10 -11.29 -3.40
CA VAL A 86 -2.59 -12.67 -3.43
C VAL A 86 -1.40 -13.60 -3.61
N ALA A 87 -1.14 -14.46 -2.63
CA ALA A 87 -0.13 -15.49 -2.70
C ALA A 87 -0.79 -16.87 -2.75
N LEU A 88 -0.47 -17.64 -3.81
CA LEU A 88 -0.92 -19.00 -3.99
C LEU A 88 0.05 -20.01 -3.35
N ASP A 89 -0.10 -21.31 -3.60
CA ASP A 89 0.70 -22.35 -2.94
C ASP A 89 2.19 -22.11 -3.06
N ASP A 90 2.91 -22.17 -1.96
CA ASP A 90 4.38 -21.99 -1.87
C ASP A 90 4.89 -20.66 -2.44
N ALA A 91 4.01 -19.66 -2.66
CA ALA A 91 4.37 -18.36 -3.17
C ALA A 91 4.76 -17.38 -2.06
N GLU A 92 5.67 -16.45 -2.39
CA GLU A 92 6.11 -15.42 -1.46
C GLU A 92 6.05 -14.02 -2.09
N ILE A 93 5.44 -13.08 -1.38
CA ILE A 93 5.41 -11.66 -1.74
C ILE A 93 6.08 -10.85 -0.63
N LYS A 94 7.13 -10.10 -0.96
CA LYS A 94 7.66 -9.02 -0.14
C LYS A 94 7.16 -7.70 -0.69
N TYR A 95 6.40 -6.96 0.12
CA TYR A 95 5.90 -5.66 -0.27
C TYR A 95 6.42 -4.60 0.70
N SER A 96 7.15 -3.66 0.16
CA SER A 96 7.75 -2.57 0.92
C SER A 96 7.15 -1.23 0.51
N THR A 97 6.89 -0.34 1.48
CA THR A 97 6.53 1.05 1.21
C THR A 97 7.42 2.00 1.98
N VAL A 98 7.86 3.04 1.28
CA VAL A 98 8.48 4.22 1.90
C VAL A 98 7.65 5.43 1.52
N GLN A 99 6.99 6.01 2.51
CA GLN A 99 6.15 7.18 2.30
C GLN A 99 6.69 8.36 3.10
N ASN A 100 6.96 9.44 2.38
CA ASN A 100 7.44 10.69 2.95
C ASN A 100 6.60 11.84 2.38
N TRP A 101 5.53 12.15 3.09
CA TRP A 101 4.55 13.14 2.71
C TRP A 101 4.83 14.50 3.36
N TYR A 102 4.22 15.55 2.82
CA TYR A 102 4.23 16.86 3.46
C TYR A 102 3.26 16.88 4.65
N PRO A 103 3.73 17.25 5.86
CA PRO A 103 2.92 17.19 7.07
C PRO A 103 2.03 18.42 7.31
N GLY A 104 2.15 19.45 6.52
CA GLY A 104 1.67 20.78 6.80
C GLY A 104 2.77 21.73 7.28
N ASP A 105 2.43 23.00 7.44
CA ASP A 105 3.36 24.02 7.92
C ASP A 105 3.61 23.93 9.44
N LYS A 106 4.43 24.86 9.97
CA LYS A 106 4.75 24.93 11.41
C LYS A 106 3.53 25.16 12.31
N ASP A 107 2.43 25.66 11.77
CA ASP A 107 1.18 25.93 12.49
C ASP A 107 0.15 24.80 12.27
N GLY A 108 0.52 23.73 11.56
CA GLY A 108 -0.32 22.56 11.27
C GLY A 108 -1.31 22.78 10.13
N LYS A 109 -1.08 23.80 9.28
CA LYS A 109 -1.93 24.09 8.13
C LYS A 109 -1.47 23.35 6.89
N GLY A 110 -2.42 22.85 6.10
CA GLY A 110 -2.13 22.06 4.90
C GLY A 110 -1.70 20.62 5.22
N GLY A 111 -0.99 20.01 4.28
CA GLY A 111 -0.46 18.65 4.42
C GLY A 111 -1.36 17.56 3.86
N ILE A 112 -0.81 16.37 3.76
CA ILE A 112 -1.45 15.23 3.11
C ILE A 112 -2.29 14.44 4.12
N TYR A 113 -3.50 14.06 3.72
CA TYR A 113 -4.30 13.02 4.36
C TYR A 113 -4.05 11.70 3.63
N ASN A 114 -3.36 10.79 4.30
CA ASN A 114 -2.86 9.55 3.72
C ASN A 114 -3.66 8.35 4.27
N PHE A 115 -4.65 7.91 3.50
CA PHE A 115 -5.53 6.79 3.87
C PHE A 115 -5.27 5.60 2.97
N VAL A 116 -4.64 4.54 3.52
CA VAL A 116 -4.25 3.38 2.72
C VAL A 116 -4.80 2.10 3.32
N THR A 117 -5.56 1.36 2.53
CA THR A 117 -6.07 0.05 2.87
C THR A 117 -5.22 -1.02 2.20
N LYS A 118 -4.67 -1.93 2.99
CA LYS A 118 -3.82 -3.02 2.49
C LYS A 118 -4.38 -4.36 2.93
N ARG A 119 -4.63 -5.26 1.98
CA ARG A 119 -5.09 -6.62 2.26
C ARG A 119 -4.21 -7.63 1.52
N GLY A 120 -3.56 -8.51 2.27
CA GLY A 120 -2.85 -9.65 1.75
C GLY A 120 -3.66 -10.92 1.98
N ALA A 121 -3.88 -11.71 0.93
CA ALA A 121 -4.52 -13.00 1.02
C ALA A 121 -3.50 -14.12 0.76
N CYS A 122 -3.07 -14.78 1.83
CA CYS A 122 -2.28 -16.00 1.78
C CYS A 122 -3.22 -17.17 1.50
N ARG A 123 -3.63 -17.34 0.23
CA ARG A 123 -4.61 -18.35 -0.18
C ARG A 123 -4.04 -19.74 -0.27
N GLY A 124 -2.79 -19.84 -0.63
CA GLY A 124 -2.13 -21.12 -0.86
C GLY A 124 -1.46 -21.69 0.39
N LYS A 125 -1.25 -23.01 0.36
CA LYS A 125 -0.43 -23.71 1.35
C LYS A 125 0.99 -23.17 1.38
N ASN A 126 1.57 -22.99 2.57
CA ASN A 126 2.93 -22.45 2.79
C ASN A 126 3.16 -21.06 2.17
N SER A 127 2.11 -20.35 1.76
CA SER A 127 2.25 -19.02 1.17
C SER A 127 2.70 -17.99 2.20
N LYS A 128 3.42 -16.96 1.75
CA LYS A 128 3.97 -15.93 2.65
C LYS A 128 3.78 -14.54 2.08
N ILE A 129 3.32 -13.61 2.91
CA ILE A 129 3.28 -12.19 2.61
C ILE A 129 3.99 -11.43 3.72
N SER A 130 5.01 -10.65 3.35
CA SER A 130 5.73 -9.76 4.25
C SER A 130 5.46 -8.31 3.89
N TRP A 131 4.96 -7.53 4.85
CA TRP A 131 4.76 -6.10 4.74
C TRP A 131 5.90 -5.36 5.45
N THR A 132 6.60 -4.48 4.75
CA THR A 132 7.53 -3.51 5.34
C THR A 132 7.03 -2.11 5.07
N GLN A 133 6.85 -1.30 6.10
CA GLN A 133 6.31 0.05 5.98
C GLN A 133 7.16 1.05 6.74
N VAL A 134 7.54 2.12 6.07
CA VAL A 134 8.13 3.30 6.69
C VAL A 134 7.23 4.50 6.35
N GLU A 135 6.63 5.07 7.39
CA GLU A 135 5.68 6.17 7.28
C GLU A 135 6.22 7.39 7.97
N THR A 136 6.45 8.43 7.20
CA THR A 136 6.86 9.74 7.69
C THR A 136 6.08 10.85 6.99
N GLY A 137 6.00 11.99 7.63
CA GLY A 137 5.23 13.10 7.09
C GLY A 137 3.72 12.86 7.25
N SER A 138 2.93 13.37 6.30
CA SER A 138 1.47 13.47 6.34
C SER A 138 0.93 14.29 7.52
N ALA A 139 -0.14 15.02 7.31
CA ALA A 139 -0.89 15.64 8.41
C ALA A 139 -1.66 14.57 9.18
N ILE A 140 -2.28 13.64 8.45
CA ILE A 140 -2.98 12.48 9.03
C ILE A 140 -2.61 11.24 8.23
N THR A 141 -2.15 10.19 8.91
CA THR A 141 -1.96 8.87 8.32
C THR A 141 -2.92 7.87 8.95
N TRP A 142 -3.69 7.21 8.10
CA TRP A 142 -4.57 6.12 8.49
C TRP A 142 -4.32 4.91 7.61
N LYS A 143 -3.64 3.90 8.16
CA LYS A 143 -3.28 2.69 7.45
C LYS A 143 -3.87 1.44 8.09
N TYR A 144 -4.43 0.60 7.24
CA TYR A 144 -5.04 -0.67 7.60
C TYR A 144 -4.41 -1.84 6.85
N PRO A 145 -3.18 -2.27 7.21
CA PRO A 145 -2.64 -3.49 6.66
C PRO A 145 -3.21 -4.72 7.36
N SER A 146 -3.47 -5.77 6.60
CA SER A 146 -3.82 -7.08 7.15
C SER A 146 -3.34 -8.23 6.26
N CYS A 147 -3.16 -9.42 6.86
CA CYS A 147 -2.99 -10.68 6.16
C CYS A 147 -4.15 -11.62 6.52
N ILE A 148 -4.78 -12.17 5.49
CA ILE A 148 -5.82 -13.20 5.61
C ILE A 148 -5.14 -14.53 5.35
N LEU A 149 -4.93 -15.31 6.41
CA LEU A 149 -4.24 -16.60 6.35
C LEU A 149 -5.25 -17.70 6.07
N GLN A 150 -5.29 -18.17 4.84
CA GLN A 150 -6.28 -19.15 4.36
C GLN A 150 -5.67 -20.52 4.09
N GLY A 151 -4.44 -20.55 3.57
CA GLY A 151 -3.74 -21.82 3.29
C GLY A 151 -3.03 -22.37 4.53
N ASP A 152 -2.88 -23.69 4.59
CA ASP A 152 -2.14 -24.35 5.66
C ASP A 152 -0.69 -23.86 5.71
N ASN A 153 -0.18 -23.62 6.90
CA ASN A 153 1.17 -23.09 7.15
C ASN A 153 1.47 -21.73 6.48
N SER A 154 0.43 -20.97 6.14
CA SER A 154 0.63 -19.62 5.57
C SER A 154 1.16 -18.64 6.63
N ILE A 155 1.96 -17.66 6.18
CA ILE A 155 2.69 -16.73 7.06
C ILE A 155 2.40 -15.30 6.63
N GLY A 156 2.03 -14.46 7.59
CA GLY A 156 1.95 -13.00 7.45
C GLY A 156 2.96 -12.31 8.36
N GLU A 157 3.78 -11.43 7.81
CA GLU A 157 4.77 -10.66 8.57
C GLU A 157 4.53 -9.16 8.41
N PHE A 158 4.71 -8.42 9.51
CA PHE A 158 4.61 -6.96 9.52
C PHE A 158 5.83 -6.32 10.17
N TYR A 159 6.48 -5.45 9.43
CA TYR A 159 7.55 -4.58 9.90
C TYR A 159 7.12 -3.14 9.64
N SER A 160 6.77 -2.41 10.69
CA SER A 160 6.19 -1.07 10.54
C SER A 160 6.91 -0.06 11.41
N ILE A 161 7.33 1.04 10.79
CA ILE A 161 7.91 2.21 11.44
C ILE A 161 7.06 3.42 11.08
N ALA A 162 6.53 4.11 12.09
CA ALA A 162 5.82 5.37 11.93
C ALA A 162 6.49 6.44 12.79
N ILE A 163 6.82 7.57 12.17
CA ILE A 163 7.44 8.70 12.85
C ILE A 163 6.55 9.92 12.66
N THR A 164 6.11 10.51 13.77
CA THR A 164 5.28 11.71 13.77
C THR A 164 5.99 12.86 14.48
N ASN A 165 5.66 14.08 14.08
CA ASN A 165 6.17 15.31 14.64
C ASN A 165 5.06 16.38 14.65
N ASN A 166 5.11 17.33 15.60
CA ASN A 166 4.17 18.46 15.71
C ASN A 166 2.69 18.02 15.74
N TYR A 167 1.90 18.47 14.76
CA TYR A 167 0.46 18.24 14.68
C TYR A 167 0.07 16.96 13.91
N GLN A 168 1.03 16.18 13.49
CA GLN A 168 0.77 14.93 12.76
C GLN A 168 0.02 13.89 13.61
N LYS A 169 -0.86 13.13 12.97
CA LYS A 169 -1.67 12.07 13.59
C LYS A 169 -1.59 10.79 12.80
#